data_c7595a13dec9628f47cfe0db020abb7b
#
_entry.id   c7595a13dec9628f47cfe0db020abb7b
#
_cell.length_a   1.000
_cell.length_b   1.000
_cell.length_c   1.000
_cell.angle_alpha   90.00
_cell.angle_beta   90.00
_cell.angle_gamma   90.00
#
_symmetry.space_group_name_H-M   'P 1'
#
loop_
_entity.id
_entity.type
_entity.pdbx_description
1 polymer ?
#
loop_
_entity_poly.entity_id
_entity_poly.type
_entity_poly.pdbx_seq_one_letter_code
_entity_poly.pdbx_strand_id
1 'polypeptide(L)'
;MSFFDFLKQPDVNQGVKEYQRASGAVLLDVRTPEEYRSGHIPESKNIPLQTIDRVGSVAKNKDTALYVYCQSGARSRQAAGMLKQMGYTNVNNIGGIAAYVGKVER
;
A
#
# COMPACT_ATOMS: atom_id res chain seq x y z
N MET A 1 5.94 -7.35 -22.84
CA MET A 1 6.64 -6.77 -21.68
C MET A 1 8.12 -6.81 -21.92
N SER A 2 8.81 -5.71 -21.70
CA SER A 2 10.26 -5.68 -21.90
C SER A 2 10.98 -6.19 -20.65
N PHE A 3 12.23 -6.61 -20.83
CA PHE A 3 13.07 -7.05 -19.73
C PHE A 3 13.21 -5.96 -18.64
N PHE A 4 13.27 -4.70 -19.06
CA PHE A 4 13.44 -3.58 -18.12
C PHE A 4 12.19 -3.36 -17.26
N ASP A 5 11.00 -3.62 -17.79
CA ASP A 5 9.77 -3.51 -16.98
C ASP A 5 9.78 -4.49 -15.82
N PHE A 6 10.33 -5.69 -16.03
CA PHE A 6 10.43 -6.71 -15.01
C PHE A 6 11.31 -6.26 -13.83
N LEU A 7 12.35 -5.48 -14.11
CA LEU A 7 13.31 -5.01 -13.10
C LEU A 7 12.87 -3.72 -12.42
N LYS A 8 11.81 -3.11 -12.90
CA LYS A 8 11.36 -1.81 -12.41
C LYS A 8 10.79 -1.93 -11.00
N GLN A 9 11.25 -1.07 -10.10
CA GLN A 9 10.68 -0.97 -8.76
C GLN A 9 9.41 -0.13 -8.79
N PRO A 10 8.44 -0.43 -7.91
CA PRO A 10 7.25 0.43 -7.81
C PRO A 10 7.64 1.86 -7.41
N ASP A 11 6.94 2.82 -8.00
CA ASP A 11 7.13 4.23 -7.71
C ASP A 11 5.99 4.69 -6.79
N VAL A 12 6.30 4.94 -5.52
CA VAL A 12 5.29 5.31 -4.52
C VAL A 12 4.57 6.61 -4.91
N ASN A 13 5.27 7.54 -5.54
CA ASN A 13 4.66 8.82 -5.92
C ASN A 13 3.61 8.63 -7.00
N GLN A 14 3.91 7.80 -7.99
CA GLN A 14 2.94 7.44 -9.02
C GLN A 14 1.77 6.64 -8.42
N GLY A 15 2.07 5.73 -7.51
CA GLY A 15 1.05 4.94 -6.82
C GLY A 15 0.08 5.78 -6.03
N VAL A 16 0.56 6.82 -5.35
CA VAL A 16 -0.32 7.74 -4.61
C VAL A 16 -1.23 8.50 -5.57
N LYS A 17 -0.71 8.92 -6.71
CA LYS A 17 -1.53 9.60 -7.72
C LYS A 17 -2.63 8.68 -8.25
N GLU A 18 -2.31 7.42 -8.50
CA GLU A 18 -3.30 6.44 -8.95
C GLU A 18 -4.37 6.21 -7.89
N TYR A 19 -3.95 6.10 -6.61
CA TYR A 19 -4.88 5.98 -5.50
C TYR A 19 -5.86 7.17 -5.47
N GLN A 20 -5.34 8.38 -5.63
CA GLN A 20 -6.17 9.59 -5.57
C GLN A 20 -7.21 9.64 -6.68
N ARG A 21 -6.94 9.01 -7.82
CA ARG A 21 -7.86 8.96 -8.97
C ARG A 21 -8.85 7.80 -8.88
N ALA A 22 -8.58 6.83 -8.04
CA ALA A 22 -9.39 5.61 -7.96
C ALA A 22 -10.51 5.79 -6.94
N SER A 23 -11.74 5.87 -7.42
CA SER A 23 -12.91 6.05 -6.55
C SER A 23 -13.06 4.86 -5.60
N GLY A 24 -13.24 5.16 -4.31
CA GLY A 24 -13.46 4.12 -3.30
C GLY A 24 -12.22 3.33 -2.92
N ALA A 25 -11.04 3.71 -3.42
CA ALA A 25 -9.81 3.02 -3.11
C ALA A 25 -9.36 3.24 -1.66
N VAL A 26 -8.55 2.32 -1.15
CA VAL A 26 -7.98 2.40 0.20
C VAL A 26 -6.46 2.37 0.09
N LEU A 27 -5.82 3.30 0.79
CA LEU A 27 -4.36 3.38 0.87
C LEU A 27 -3.93 2.74 2.19
N LEU A 28 -3.14 1.66 2.11
CA LEU A 28 -2.74 0.86 3.27
C LEU A 28 -1.27 1.09 3.59
N ASP A 29 -0.99 1.44 4.84
CA ASP A 29 0.36 1.48 5.40
C ASP A 29 0.52 0.20 6.23
N VAL A 30 1.42 -0.70 5.79
CA VAL A 30 1.61 -1.98 6.47
C VAL A 30 2.83 -2.00 7.38
N ARG A 31 3.33 -0.80 7.74
CA ARG A 31 4.40 -0.65 8.71
C ARG A 31 3.87 -0.82 10.14
N THR A 32 4.77 -0.77 11.11
CA THR A 32 4.37 -0.82 12.51
C THR A 32 3.60 0.44 12.90
N PRO A 33 2.80 0.39 13.99
CA PRO A 33 2.12 1.59 14.47
C PRO A 33 3.07 2.73 14.81
N GLU A 34 4.25 2.42 15.35
CA GLU A 34 5.26 3.43 15.70
C GLU A 34 5.77 4.14 14.44
N GLU A 35 6.07 3.39 13.40
CA GLU A 35 6.48 3.98 12.12
C GLU A 35 5.38 4.87 11.56
N TYR A 36 4.14 4.41 11.61
CA TYR A 36 2.99 5.16 11.11
C TYR A 36 2.87 6.50 11.84
N ARG A 37 2.97 6.48 13.18
CA ARG A 37 2.84 7.69 13.98
C ARG A 37 3.98 8.68 13.73
N SER A 38 5.16 8.19 13.33
CA SER A 38 6.30 9.08 13.06
C SER A 38 6.15 9.84 11.75
N GLY A 39 5.22 9.42 10.90
CA GLY A 39 4.93 10.10 9.63
C GLY A 39 4.36 9.11 8.64
N HIS A 40 3.23 9.44 8.02
CA HIS A 40 2.58 8.56 7.04
C HIS A 40 2.00 9.39 5.90
N ILE A 41 1.72 8.72 4.79
CA ILE A 41 1.10 9.37 3.63
C ILE A 41 -0.34 9.73 4.00
N PRO A 42 -0.79 10.96 3.70
CA PRO A 42 -2.16 11.38 4.05
C PRO A 42 -3.21 10.41 3.54
N GLU A 43 -4.24 10.20 4.33
CA GLU A 43 -5.39 9.31 4.07
C GLU A 43 -5.07 7.83 4.22
N SER A 44 -3.81 7.45 4.48
CA SER A 44 -3.50 6.03 4.63
C SER A 44 -4.07 5.47 5.94
N LYS A 45 -4.40 4.18 5.89
CA LYS A 45 -4.87 3.42 7.05
C LYS A 45 -3.77 2.46 7.46
N ASN A 46 -3.44 2.42 8.75
CA ASN A 46 -2.39 1.54 9.23
C ASN A 46 -2.94 0.16 9.56
N ILE A 47 -2.56 -0.82 8.77
CA ILE A 47 -2.82 -2.24 9.06
C ILE A 47 -1.46 -2.93 8.98
N PRO A 48 -0.77 -3.11 10.10
CA PRO A 48 0.56 -3.73 10.08
C PRO A 48 0.56 -5.10 9.41
N LEU A 49 1.67 -5.44 8.76
CA LEU A 49 1.81 -6.70 8.03
C LEU A 49 1.39 -7.90 8.89
N GLN A 50 1.77 -7.92 10.18
CA GLN A 50 1.49 -9.05 11.06
C GLN A 50 0.00 -9.24 11.33
N THR A 51 -0.81 -8.21 11.11
CA THR A 51 -2.25 -8.26 11.32
C THR A 51 -3.02 -7.92 10.06
N ILE A 52 -2.46 -8.28 8.89
CA ILE A 52 -3.07 -7.94 7.60
C ILE A 52 -4.47 -8.54 7.44
N ASP A 53 -4.77 -9.62 8.17
CA ASP A 53 -6.10 -10.22 8.18
C ASP A 53 -7.18 -9.27 8.68
N ARG A 54 -6.79 -8.17 9.34
CA ARG A 54 -7.75 -7.15 9.81
C ARG A 54 -8.15 -6.16 8.73
N VAL A 55 -7.66 -6.31 7.52
CA VAL A 55 -7.93 -5.39 6.41
C VAL A 55 -9.44 -5.26 6.14
N GLY A 56 -10.23 -6.26 6.47
CA GLY A 56 -11.68 -6.20 6.29
C GLY A 56 -12.36 -5.07 7.07
N SER A 57 -11.70 -4.53 8.10
CA SER A 57 -12.25 -3.39 8.85
C SER A 57 -12.23 -2.10 8.03
N VAL A 58 -11.36 -1.99 7.02
CA VAL A 58 -11.26 -0.80 6.16
C VAL A 58 -11.62 -1.09 4.71
N ALA A 59 -11.69 -2.35 4.30
CA ALA A 59 -12.00 -2.75 2.92
C ALA A 59 -12.80 -4.05 2.95
N LYS A 60 -14.10 -3.95 3.19
CA LYS A 60 -14.98 -5.12 3.27
C LYS A 60 -15.15 -5.81 1.93
N ASN A 61 -15.16 -5.05 0.85
CA ASN A 61 -15.42 -5.53 -0.48
C ASN A 61 -14.13 -6.05 -1.10
N LYS A 62 -14.12 -7.29 -1.61
CA LYS A 62 -12.91 -7.91 -2.15
C LYS A 62 -12.44 -7.29 -3.46
N ASP A 63 -13.28 -6.52 -4.13
CA ASP A 63 -12.88 -5.80 -5.34
C ASP A 63 -12.48 -4.34 -5.08
N THR A 64 -12.42 -3.93 -3.81
CA THR A 64 -11.88 -2.62 -3.45
C THR A 64 -10.45 -2.49 -3.96
N ALA A 65 -10.13 -1.38 -4.62
CA ALA A 65 -8.76 -1.12 -5.04
C ALA A 65 -7.89 -0.82 -3.82
N LEU A 66 -6.88 -1.63 -3.59
CA LEU A 66 -5.96 -1.46 -2.47
C LEU A 66 -4.60 -1.00 -2.99
N TYR A 67 -4.09 0.07 -2.41
CA TYR A 67 -2.76 0.61 -2.69
C TYR A 67 -1.94 0.47 -1.42
N VAL A 68 -0.89 -0.35 -1.47
CA VAL A 68 -0.18 -0.83 -0.27
C VAL A 68 1.26 -0.34 -0.29
N TYR A 69 1.71 0.26 0.80
CA TYR A 69 3.10 0.69 0.93
C TYR A 69 3.65 0.36 2.31
N CYS A 70 4.98 0.35 2.39
CA CYS A 70 5.69 0.22 3.66
C CYS A 70 6.85 1.21 3.68
N GLN A 71 7.96 0.89 4.34
CA GLN A 71 9.12 1.79 4.39
C GLN A 71 9.92 1.74 3.08
N SER A 72 10.27 0.53 2.61
CA SER A 72 11.13 0.34 1.45
C SER A 72 10.50 -0.51 0.33
N GLY A 73 9.32 -1.07 0.55
CA GLY A 73 8.61 -1.88 -0.45
C GLY A 73 8.62 -3.38 -0.20
N ALA A 74 9.46 -3.87 0.71
CA ALA A 74 9.58 -5.33 0.94
C ALA A 74 8.35 -5.88 1.68
N ARG A 75 7.96 -5.23 2.78
CA ARG A 75 6.79 -5.68 3.54
C ARG A 75 5.51 -5.49 2.74
N SER A 76 5.41 -4.41 1.97
CA SER A 76 4.21 -4.16 1.16
C SER A 76 4.07 -5.18 0.03
N ARG A 77 5.18 -5.66 -0.53
CA ARG A 77 5.14 -6.74 -1.52
C ARG A 77 4.61 -8.03 -0.89
N GLN A 78 5.09 -8.35 0.32
CA GLN A 78 4.60 -9.52 1.05
C GLN A 78 3.12 -9.37 1.39
N ALA A 79 2.72 -8.20 1.89
CA ALA A 79 1.32 -7.92 2.21
C ALA A 79 0.43 -8.05 0.98
N ALA A 80 0.88 -7.55 -0.17
CA ALA A 80 0.10 -7.65 -1.41
C ALA A 80 -0.16 -9.10 -1.79
N GLY A 81 0.84 -9.97 -1.63
CA GLY A 81 0.66 -11.41 -1.87
C GLY A 81 -0.36 -12.02 -0.94
N MET A 82 -0.30 -11.67 0.34
CA MET A 82 -1.26 -12.17 1.34
C MET A 82 -2.68 -11.70 1.04
N LEU A 83 -2.83 -10.43 0.67
CA LEU A 83 -4.15 -9.87 0.34
C LEU A 83 -4.77 -10.58 -0.86
N LYS A 84 -3.97 -10.88 -1.88
CA LYS A 84 -4.45 -11.64 -3.04
C LYS A 84 -4.90 -13.02 -2.63
N GLN A 85 -4.17 -13.69 -1.76
CA GLN A 85 -4.57 -15.01 -1.24
C GLN A 85 -5.86 -14.94 -0.43
N MET A 86 -6.15 -13.80 0.19
CA MET A 86 -7.38 -13.58 0.93
C MET A 86 -8.57 -13.28 0.01
N GLY A 87 -8.35 -13.15 -1.30
CA GLY A 87 -9.40 -12.96 -2.27
C GLY A 87 -9.56 -11.53 -2.80
N TYR A 88 -8.68 -10.61 -2.39
CA TYR A 88 -8.73 -9.26 -2.95
C TYR A 88 -8.23 -9.27 -4.38
N THR A 89 -9.00 -8.67 -5.28
CA THR A 89 -8.77 -8.78 -6.73
C THR A 89 -8.06 -7.58 -7.34
N ASN A 90 -7.89 -6.50 -6.57
CA ASN A 90 -7.27 -5.28 -7.08
C ASN A 90 -6.25 -4.77 -6.06
N VAL A 91 -5.09 -5.40 -6.02
CA VAL A 91 -4.04 -5.13 -5.04
C VAL A 91 -2.82 -4.57 -5.76
N ASN A 92 -2.38 -3.39 -5.35
CA ASN A 92 -1.28 -2.66 -5.97
C ASN A 92 -0.20 -2.36 -4.93
N ASN A 93 0.97 -2.99 -5.05
CA ASN A 93 2.11 -2.61 -4.23
C ASN A 93 2.73 -1.35 -4.83
N ILE A 94 2.70 -0.25 -4.08
CA ILE A 94 3.22 1.02 -4.59
C ILE A 94 4.60 1.37 -4.05
N GLY A 95 5.21 0.50 -3.24
CA GLY A 95 6.60 0.68 -2.84
C GLY A 95 6.76 1.23 -1.44
N GLY A 96 7.69 2.15 -1.25
CA GLY A 96 8.06 2.61 0.08
C GLY A 96 7.99 4.12 0.27
N ILE A 97 7.57 4.52 1.47
CA ILE A 97 7.49 5.93 1.85
C ILE A 97 8.86 6.62 1.80
N ALA A 98 9.95 5.84 1.87
CA ALA A 98 11.30 6.41 1.82
C ALA A 98 11.52 7.24 0.54
N ALA A 99 10.85 6.88 -0.56
CA ALA A 99 10.95 7.61 -1.84
C ALA A 99 9.83 8.63 -2.05
N TYR A 100 8.91 8.75 -1.09
CA TYR A 100 7.78 9.66 -1.21
C TYR A 100 8.26 11.11 -1.05
N VAL A 101 7.82 11.98 -1.98
CA VAL A 101 8.25 13.38 -1.98
C VAL A 101 7.15 14.35 -1.52
N GLY A 102 5.96 13.83 -1.20
CA GLY A 102 4.86 14.67 -0.73
C GLY A 102 4.92 14.93 0.77
N LYS A 103 3.94 15.65 1.28
CA LYS A 103 3.81 15.89 2.72
C LYS A 103 3.39 14.63 3.44
N VAL A 104 3.93 14.44 4.65
CA VAL A 104 3.47 13.36 5.53
C VAL A 104 2.63 13.97 6.65
N GLU A 105 1.75 13.16 7.21
CA GLU A 105 0.99 13.50 8.42
C GLU A 105 1.53 12.70 9.60
N ARG A 106 1.32 13.24 10.79
CA ARG A 106 1.72 12.59 12.03
C ARG A 106 0.57 12.49 13.01
#